data_447c59803d75e2ef69793d603b118071
#
_entry.id   447c59803d75e2ef69793d603b118071
#
_cell.length_a   1.000
_cell.length_b   1.000
_cell.length_c   1.000
_cell.angle_alpha   90.00
_cell.angle_beta   90.00
_cell.angle_gamma   90.00
#
_symmetry.space_group_name_H-M   'P 1'
#
loop_
_entity.id
_entity.type
_entity.pdbx_description
1 polymer ?
#
loop_
_entity_poly.entity_id
_entity_poly.type
_entity_poly.pdbx_seq_one_letter_code
_entity_poly.pdbx_strand_id
1 'polypeptide(L)'
;MNKVFTEITQLSEKDCLHIVERHKTKFTYPLHRHKEYELNFIENGAGVRRIVGDSVSEIGDYELVLIGGHNLEHVWEQGKCQSNDIREITIQFSDTLFSDDLLSKNQFASIKRMLKRADHGLVFPLSSIMKVYP
;
A
#
# COMPACT_ATOMS: atom_id res chain seq x y z
N MET A 1 -19.15 -8.99 13.14
CA MET A 1 -19.11 -7.95 12.09
C MET A 1 -17.86 -7.10 12.29
N ASN A 2 -17.00 -7.05 11.29
CA ASN A 2 -15.77 -6.29 11.39
C ASN A 2 -16.03 -4.82 11.12
N LYS A 3 -15.65 -3.99 12.07
CA LYS A 3 -15.70 -2.54 11.85
C LYS A 3 -14.50 -2.11 11.04
N VAL A 4 -14.70 -1.22 10.10
CA VAL A 4 -13.63 -0.60 9.34
C VAL A 4 -13.17 0.65 10.08
N PHE A 5 -11.89 0.68 10.40
CA PHE A 5 -11.26 1.80 11.08
C PHE A 5 -10.87 2.87 10.06
N THR A 6 -11.28 4.11 10.28
CA THR A 6 -10.82 5.23 9.46
C THR A 6 -9.57 5.81 10.10
N GLU A 7 -8.43 5.58 9.45
CA GLU A 7 -7.13 6.04 9.94
C GLU A 7 -6.95 7.52 9.65
N ILE A 8 -6.46 8.25 10.66
CA ILE A 8 -5.94 9.61 10.47
C ILE A 8 -4.43 9.45 10.32
N THR A 9 -3.92 9.62 9.11
CA THR A 9 -2.50 9.46 8.83
C THR A 9 -1.70 10.63 9.41
N GLN A 10 -0.39 10.40 9.57
CA GLN A 10 0.51 11.44 10.09
C GLN A 10 1.00 12.39 9.01
N LEU A 11 0.51 12.25 7.79
CA LEU A 11 0.84 13.12 6.68
C LEU A 11 0.23 14.50 6.88
N SER A 12 1.05 15.55 6.96
CA SER A 12 0.58 16.92 7.05
C SER A 12 0.43 17.54 5.64
N GLU A 13 -0.27 18.65 5.56
CA GLU A 13 -0.45 19.40 4.29
C GLU A 13 0.89 19.92 3.73
N LYS A 14 1.90 20.02 4.58
CA LYS A 14 3.23 20.52 4.19
C LYS A 14 4.16 19.42 3.73
N ASP A 15 3.76 18.15 3.90
CA ASP A 15 4.60 17.02 3.55
C ASP A 15 4.26 16.50 2.16
N CYS A 16 5.29 16.13 1.41
CA CYS A 16 5.10 15.35 0.18
C CYS A 16 4.77 13.92 0.50
N LEU A 17 5.51 13.33 1.45
CA LEU A 17 5.47 11.91 1.77
C LEU A 17 5.54 11.72 3.28
N HIS A 18 4.98 10.59 3.72
CA HIS A 18 5.26 10.04 5.05
C HIS A 18 5.74 8.61 4.86
N ILE A 19 6.95 8.32 5.30
CA ILE A 19 7.60 7.02 5.11
C ILE A 19 7.88 6.41 6.47
N VAL A 20 7.44 5.16 6.65
CA VAL A 20 7.71 4.40 7.88
C VAL A 20 8.27 3.05 7.50
N GLU A 21 9.39 2.68 8.11
CA GLU A 21 9.95 1.34 8.01
C GLU A 21 9.75 0.64 9.36
N ARG A 22 9.25 -0.59 9.31
CA ARG A 22 9.03 -1.40 10.52
C ARG A 22 9.62 -2.79 10.34
N HIS A 23 10.13 -3.33 11.43
CA HIS A 23 10.46 -4.74 11.56
C HIS A 23 9.48 -5.36 12.55
N LYS A 24 8.83 -6.43 12.18
CA LYS A 24 7.77 -7.02 12.99
C LYS A 24 7.73 -8.55 12.83
N THR A 25 7.07 -9.20 13.76
CA THR A 25 6.79 -10.63 13.71
C THR A 25 5.30 -10.91 13.53
N LYS A 26 4.46 -9.91 13.68
CA LYS A 26 2.99 -10.04 13.62
C LYS A 26 2.37 -8.85 12.94
N PHE A 27 1.25 -9.11 12.26
CA PHE A 27 0.37 -8.07 11.73
C PHE A 27 -0.86 -7.99 12.63
N THR A 28 -1.01 -6.89 13.34
CA THR A 28 -2.07 -6.69 14.32
C THR A 28 -2.96 -5.48 14.03
N TYR A 29 -2.61 -4.71 13.00
CA TYR A 29 -3.39 -3.52 12.65
C TYR A 29 -4.74 -3.95 12.07
N PRO A 30 -5.85 -3.29 12.46
CA PRO A 30 -7.18 -3.69 12.01
C PRO A 30 -7.46 -3.28 10.56
N LEU A 31 -8.51 -3.83 9.98
CA LEU A 31 -9.05 -3.39 8.69
C LEU A 31 -9.32 -1.89 8.76
N HIS A 32 -8.76 -1.15 7.82
CA HIS A 32 -8.79 0.32 7.87
C HIS A 32 -8.90 0.93 6.48
N ARG A 33 -9.14 2.23 6.46
CA ARG A 33 -9.18 3.05 5.25
C ARG A 33 -8.68 4.44 5.55
N HIS A 34 -8.20 5.11 4.52
CA HIS A 34 -7.79 6.50 4.56
C HIS A 34 -7.86 7.10 3.15
N LYS A 35 -7.86 8.42 3.06
CA LYS A 35 -7.97 9.11 1.77
C LYS A 35 -6.65 9.18 1.00
N GLU A 36 -5.54 9.00 1.69
CA GLU A 36 -4.21 9.06 1.09
C GLU A 36 -3.92 7.81 0.27
N TYR A 37 -3.05 7.96 -0.74
CA TYR A 37 -2.44 6.80 -1.40
C TYR A 37 -1.42 6.15 -0.48
N GLU A 38 -1.26 4.85 -0.62
CA GLU A 38 -0.27 4.11 0.14
C GLU A 38 0.45 3.13 -0.76
N LEU A 39 1.78 3.24 -0.81
CA LEU A 39 2.62 2.23 -1.44
C LEU A 39 3.22 1.41 -0.30
N ASN A 40 2.88 0.13 -0.24
CA ASN A 40 3.29 -0.74 0.85
C ASN A 40 4.18 -1.87 0.32
N PHE A 41 5.36 -1.98 0.91
CA PHE A 41 6.32 -3.02 0.59
C PHE A 41 6.49 -3.95 1.79
N ILE A 42 6.47 -5.26 1.52
CA ILE A 42 6.71 -6.28 2.54
C ILE A 42 7.80 -7.23 2.04
N GLU A 43 8.78 -7.49 2.89
CA GLU A 43 9.85 -8.43 2.65
C GLU A 43 9.78 -9.52 3.71
N ASN A 44 9.96 -10.77 3.29
CA ASN A 44 9.93 -11.94 4.15
C ASN A 44 8.57 -12.17 4.82
N GLY A 45 7.49 -11.87 4.09
CA GLY A 45 6.12 -11.97 4.59
C GLY A 45 5.31 -13.14 4.04
N ALA A 46 5.97 -14.16 3.47
CA ALA A 46 5.24 -15.28 2.90
C ALA A 46 4.20 -15.86 3.86
N GLY A 47 2.97 -16.05 3.37
CA GLY A 47 1.87 -16.57 4.15
C GLY A 47 0.96 -15.51 4.76
N VAL A 48 1.35 -14.25 4.74
CA VAL A 48 0.49 -13.14 5.16
C VAL A 48 -0.72 -13.06 4.22
N ARG A 49 -1.89 -12.76 4.78
CA ARG A 49 -3.11 -12.59 4.01
C ARG A 49 -3.36 -11.11 3.77
N ARG A 50 -3.46 -10.73 2.50
CA ARG A 50 -3.78 -9.37 2.08
C ARG A 50 -5.25 -9.27 1.74
N ILE A 51 -5.93 -8.30 2.32
CA ILE A 51 -7.32 -7.96 2.00
C ILE A 51 -7.33 -6.53 1.49
N VAL A 52 -7.77 -6.32 0.27
CA VAL A 52 -7.91 -5.00 -0.36
C VAL A 52 -9.26 -4.96 -1.05
N GLY A 53 -10.16 -4.11 -0.56
CA GLY A 53 -11.53 -4.09 -1.04
C GLY A 53 -12.18 -5.46 -0.84
N ASP A 54 -12.64 -6.06 -1.94
CA ASP A 54 -13.25 -7.40 -1.95
C ASP A 54 -12.26 -8.51 -2.34
N SER A 55 -10.99 -8.19 -2.51
CA SER A 55 -9.95 -9.15 -2.88
C SER A 55 -9.22 -9.68 -1.66
N VAL A 56 -9.06 -11.00 -1.58
CA VAL A 56 -8.32 -11.68 -0.52
C VAL A 56 -7.29 -12.59 -1.16
N SER A 57 -6.03 -12.43 -0.76
CA SER A 57 -4.92 -13.24 -1.30
C SER A 57 -3.86 -13.49 -0.25
N GLU A 58 -3.17 -14.63 -0.38
CA GLU A 58 -1.97 -14.92 0.38
C GLU A 58 -0.76 -14.37 -0.39
N ILE A 59 0.17 -13.71 0.30
CA ILE A 59 1.33 -13.11 -0.35
C ILE A 59 2.56 -14.04 -0.29
N GLY A 60 3.52 -13.77 -1.18
CA GLY A 60 4.83 -14.41 -1.16
C GLY A 60 5.82 -13.68 -0.26
N ASP A 61 7.11 -13.97 -0.45
CA ASP A 61 8.17 -13.35 0.35
C ASP A 61 8.27 -11.84 0.12
N TYR A 62 8.00 -11.39 -1.08
CA TYR A 62 8.05 -9.98 -1.46
C TYR A 62 6.68 -9.53 -1.94
N GLU A 63 6.25 -8.39 -1.45
CA GLU A 63 4.99 -7.81 -1.85
C GLU A 63 5.16 -6.30 -2.05
N LEU A 64 4.60 -5.78 -3.12
CA LEU A 64 4.51 -4.34 -3.35
C LEU A 64 3.12 -4.04 -3.88
N VAL A 65 2.37 -3.22 -3.13
CA VAL A 65 0.98 -2.90 -3.46
C VAL A 65 0.80 -1.39 -3.38
N LEU A 66 0.15 -0.83 -4.38
CA LEU A 66 -0.31 0.55 -4.35
C LEU A 66 -1.80 0.56 -4.01
N ILE A 67 -2.11 1.12 -2.85
CA ILE A 67 -3.47 1.34 -2.39
C ILE A 67 -3.88 2.73 -2.85
N GLY A 68 -4.97 2.81 -3.60
CA GLY A 68 -5.49 4.09 -4.06
C GLY A 68 -6.05 4.92 -2.93
N GLY A 69 -6.20 6.21 -3.20
CA GLY A 69 -6.93 7.10 -2.32
C GLY A 69 -8.41 6.75 -2.31
N HIS A 70 -9.22 7.65 -1.78
CA HIS A 70 -10.68 7.48 -1.74
C HIS A 70 -11.18 6.40 -0.80
N ASN A 71 -10.46 6.18 0.32
CA ASN A 71 -10.91 5.31 1.41
C ASN A 71 -11.08 3.83 1.02
N LEU A 72 -10.21 3.31 0.17
CA LEU A 72 -10.18 1.88 -0.15
C LEU A 72 -9.82 1.08 1.12
N GLU A 73 -10.70 0.17 1.51
CA GLU A 73 -10.50 -0.65 2.71
C GLU A 73 -9.40 -1.67 2.48
N HIS A 74 -8.49 -1.79 3.44
CA HIS A 74 -7.36 -2.72 3.31
C HIS A 74 -6.80 -3.13 4.66
N VAL A 75 -6.17 -4.31 4.68
CA VAL A 75 -5.46 -4.85 5.84
C VAL A 75 -4.53 -5.99 5.39
N TRP A 76 -3.43 -6.13 6.13
CA TRP A 76 -2.60 -7.33 6.08
C TRP A 76 -2.79 -8.08 7.40
N GLU A 77 -3.12 -9.36 7.30
CA GLU A 77 -3.37 -10.23 8.44
C GLU A 77 -2.31 -11.31 8.50
N GLN A 78 -2.05 -11.84 9.69
CA GLN A 78 -1.01 -12.83 9.91
C GLN A 78 -1.11 -14.04 8.97
N GLY A 79 -2.32 -14.54 8.74
CA GLY A 79 -2.50 -15.71 7.89
C GLY A 79 -1.65 -16.89 8.39
N LYS A 80 -0.91 -17.50 7.45
CA LYS A 80 -0.02 -18.64 7.71
C LYS A 80 1.43 -18.21 7.94
N CYS A 81 1.71 -16.92 8.00
CA CYS A 81 3.08 -16.42 8.11
C CYS A 81 3.70 -16.77 9.45
N GLN A 82 4.91 -17.35 9.40
CA GLN A 82 5.70 -17.72 10.57
C GLN A 82 7.06 -17.05 10.59
N SER A 83 7.23 -15.99 9.81
CA SER A 83 8.48 -15.27 9.74
C SER A 83 8.82 -14.60 11.08
N ASN A 84 10.09 -14.64 11.44
CA ASN A 84 10.61 -14.00 12.65
C ASN A 84 11.07 -12.57 12.40
N ASP A 85 11.18 -12.17 11.14
CA ASP A 85 11.65 -10.82 10.80
C ASP A 85 11.01 -10.39 9.48
N ILE A 86 9.90 -9.70 9.61
CA ILE A 86 9.18 -9.12 8.47
C ILE A 86 9.58 -7.65 8.39
N ARG A 87 10.08 -7.24 7.24
CA ARG A 87 10.36 -5.83 6.98
C ARG A 87 9.21 -5.24 6.18
N GLU A 88 8.66 -4.14 6.69
CA GLU A 88 7.58 -3.42 6.01
C GLU A 88 7.95 -1.96 5.84
N ILE A 89 7.80 -1.46 4.62
CA ILE A 89 7.96 -0.03 4.32
C ILE A 89 6.63 0.47 3.79
N THR A 90 6.09 1.49 4.47
CA THR A 90 4.84 2.13 4.08
C THR A 90 5.14 3.57 3.66
N ILE A 91 4.74 3.92 2.44
CA ILE A 91 4.88 5.27 1.91
C ILE A 91 3.48 5.80 1.67
N GLN A 92 3.13 6.90 2.33
CA GLN A 92 1.82 7.55 2.15
C GLN A 92 2.02 8.91 1.52
N PHE A 93 1.11 9.28 0.62
CA PHE A 93 1.11 10.60 0.01
C PHE A 93 -0.33 11.05 -0.28
N SER A 94 -0.51 12.37 -0.29
CA SER A 94 -1.82 12.96 -0.51
C SER A 94 -2.36 12.60 -1.89
N ASP A 95 -3.69 12.45 -1.97
CA ASP A 95 -4.39 12.28 -3.25
C ASP A 95 -4.29 13.55 -4.13
N THR A 96 -3.80 14.65 -3.58
CA THR A 96 -3.58 15.90 -4.31
C THR A 96 -2.10 16.21 -4.56
N LEU A 97 -1.19 15.27 -4.24
CA LEU A 97 0.25 15.49 -4.43
C LEU A 97 0.57 15.80 -5.90
N PHE A 98 -0.03 15.06 -6.81
CA PHE A 98 0.10 15.30 -8.24
C PHE A 98 -1.13 16.09 -8.70
N SER A 99 -0.91 17.34 -9.13
CA SER A 99 -2.01 18.17 -9.64
C SER A 99 -2.60 17.58 -10.91
N ASP A 100 -3.87 17.90 -11.18
CA ASP A 100 -4.52 17.50 -12.43
C ASP A 100 -3.78 18.04 -13.64
N ASP A 101 -3.25 19.25 -13.54
CA ASP A 101 -2.45 19.84 -14.63
C ASP A 101 -1.20 19.02 -14.89
N LEU A 102 -0.46 18.61 -13.86
CA LEU A 102 0.73 17.78 -14.01
C LEU A 102 0.38 16.43 -14.61
N LEU A 103 -0.67 15.77 -14.10
CA LEU A 103 -1.10 14.47 -14.59
C LEU A 103 -1.63 14.51 -16.03
N SER A 104 -2.04 15.67 -16.53
CA SER A 104 -2.48 15.83 -17.91
C SER A 104 -1.34 15.90 -18.93
N LYS A 105 -0.09 16.08 -18.45
CA LYS A 105 1.07 16.13 -19.33
C LYS A 105 1.38 14.75 -19.91
N ASN A 106 1.84 14.72 -21.16
CA ASN A 106 2.07 13.48 -21.90
C ASN A 106 3.01 12.51 -21.16
N GLN A 107 4.06 13.03 -20.52
CA GLN A 107 5.05 12.21 -19.83
C GLN A 107 4.50 11.59 -18.54
N PHE A 108 3.35 12.03 -18.05
CA PHE A 108 2.69 11.52 -16.85
C PHE A 108 1.49 10.61 -17.16
N ALA A 109 1.24 10.30 -18.42
CA ALA A 109 0.08 9.49 -18.81
C ALA A 109 0.06 8.10 -18.16
N SER A 110 1.22 7.44 -18.07
CA SER A 110 1.31 6.12 -17.42
C SER A 110 1.12 6.20 -15.91
N ILE A 111 1.62 7.26 -15.28
CA ILE A 111 1.43 7.49 -13.85
C ILE A 111 -0.04 7.73 -13.56
N LYS A 112 -0.70 8.54 -14.37
CA LYS A 112 -2.14 8.79 -14.22
C LYS A 112 -2.96 7.50 -14.30
N ARG A 113 -2.65 6.63 -15.26
CA ARG A 113 -3.33 5.34 -15.40
C ARG A 113 -3.07 4.44 -14.20
N MET A 114 -1.83 4.41 -13.70
CA MET A 114 -1.45 3.62 -12.53
C MET A 114 -2.22 4.07 -11.29
N LEU A 115 -2.29 5.37 -11.03
CA LEU A 115 -3.03 5.92 -9.89
C LEU A 115 -4.51 5.58 -9.98
N LYS A 116 -5.09 5.62 -11.18
CA LYS A 116 -6.50 5.26 -11.37
C LYS A 116 -6.74 3.77 -11.10
N ARG A 117 -5.86 2.89 -11.57
CA ARG A 117 -5.96 1.45 -11.29
C ARG A 117 -5.85 1.14 -9.81
N ALA A 118 -5.09 1.95 -9.07
CA ALA A 118 -4.90 1.78 -7.65
C ALA A 118 -6.19 1.99 -6.84
N ASP A 119 -7.25 2.54 -7.42
CA ASP A 119 -8.56 2.67 -6.77
C ASP A 119 -9.14 1.31 -6.36
N HIS A 120 -8.69 0.23 -6.99
CA HIS A 120 -9.07 -1.14 -6.66
C HIS A 120 -7.90 -1.93 -6.05
N GLY A 121 -6.79 -1.25 -5.76
CA GLY A 121 -5.54 -1.88 -5.35
C GLY A 121 -4.76 -2.40 -6.55
N LEU A 122 -3.47 -2.09 -6.58
CA LEU A 122 -2.59 -2.51 -7.67
C LEU A 122 -1.42 -3.31 -7.08
N VAL A 123 -1.33 -4.57 -7.47
CA VAL A 123 -0.25 -5.46 -7.04
C VAL A 123 0.82 -5.50 -8.12
N PHE A 124 2.07 -5.24 -7.74
CA PHE A 124 3.19 -5.30 -8.66
C PHE A 124 3.77 -6.71 -8.71
N PRO A 125 4.13 -7.21 -9.90
CA PRO A 125 4.75 -8.53 -10.02
C PRO A 125 6.17 -8.53 -9.46
N LEU A 126 6.67 -9.71 -9.09
CA LEU A 126 8.00 -9.86 -8.52
C LEU A 126 9.08 -9.25 -9.42
N SER A 127 8.96 -9.39 -10.74
CA SER A 127 9.91 -8.79 -11.68
C SER A 127 10.03 -7.28 -11.55
N SER A 128 8.91 -6.60 -11.29
CA SER A 128 8.91 -5.16 -11.06
C SER A 128 9.48 -4.80 -9.69
N ILE A 129 9.16 -5.61 -8.67
CA ILE A 129 9.68 -5.39 -7.32
C ILE A 129 11.21 -5.47 -7.34
N MET A 130 11.77 -6.47 -8.02
CA MET A 130 13.22 -6.65 -8.08
C MET A 130 13.95 -5.53 -8.81
N LYS A 131 13.27 -4.75 -9.64
CA LYS A 131 13.87 -3.57 -10.30
C LYS A 131 14.06 -2.39 -9.35
N VAL A 132 13.24 -2.28 -8.31
CA VAL A 132 13.31 -1.17 -7.35
C VAL A 132 13.90 -1.58 -6.00
N TYR A 133 14.02 -2.86 -5.76
CA TYR A 133 14.62 -3.38 -4.53
C TYR A 133 16.13 -3.16 -4.57
N PRO A 134 16.72 -2.52 -3.54
CA PRO A 134 18.15 -2.26 -3.48
C PRO A 134 18.96 -3.51 -3.15
#